data_a7f3cdf353d306a11267aec91586f7c3
#
_entry.id   a7f3cdf353d306a11267aec91586f7c3
#
_cell.length_a   1.000
_cell.length_b   1.000
_cell.length_c   1.000
_cell.angle_alpha   90.00
_cell.angle_beta   90.00
_cell.angle_gamma   90.00
#
_symmetry.space_group_name_H-M   'P 1'
#
loop_
_entity.id
_entity.type
_entity.pdbx_description
1 polymer ?
#
loop_
_entity_poly.entity_id
_entity_poly.type
_entity_poly.pdbx_seq_one_letter_code
_entity_poly.pdbx_strand_id
1 'polypeptide(L)'
;SRILSICNKNKIPVVPFGTGTSLEGNVVGNEKGITISLEKMNKILSVNAEDFDCRVQACVTKEQLNEHLREDGVFFPIDPGANAAIGGMASTSASGTMAVKYGTMKTVITGLTVVLPNGDIINTGGRTKKTSAGYNLTNLFIGSEGTLGVITEVQLRLSPIPESIMSAVCHFPTLEDAVKTAQETIQYGIPIARIEMLNKDQMDISINYSKLKDVNVEPTLFFEFHGSEISNKESIKVVEELSNNNKGSKFKWAADLEERNKLWQARWDVYYSVKALVNNGRVYSTDVCVPISRITECVKFAEVEVNKIGLRAPMVGHLGDGNFHVLFPYDPNDKEIYKKIREFSNKLIDKTLELKGTITGEHGVGLHKKSYLLKEHPDNIPLMKTIKRSIDPNNIMNPGKIFDLN
;
A
#
# COMPACT_ATOMS: atom_id res chain seq x y z
N SER A 1 17.17 0.87 -22.99
CA SER A 1 18.63 0.95 -23.09
C SER A 1 19.07 2.21 -23.88
N ARG A 2 18.84 2.31 -25.18
CA ARG A 2 19.32 3.43 -26.02
C ARG A 2 18.89 4.82 -25.52
N ILE A 3 17.67 4.98 -25.06
CA ILE A 3 17.16 6.26 -24.52
C ILE A 3 17.96 6.66 -23.29
N LEU A 4 18.16 5.73 -22.33
CA LEU A 4 18.91 6.01 -21.11
C LEU A 4 20.39 6.34 -21.42
N SER A 5 21.04 5.62 -22.33
CA SER A 5 22.40 5.92 -22.75
C SER A 5 22.53 7.34 -23.31
N ILE A 6 21.56 7.78 -24.14
CA ILE A 6 21.55 9.15 -24.68
C ILE A 6 21.33 10.17 -23.55
N CYS A 7 20.36 9.93 -22.67
CA CYS A 7 20.06 10.81 -21.54
C CYS A 7 21.26 10.92 -20.59
N ASN A 8 21.92 9.81 -20.29
CA ASN A 8 23.08 9.79 -19.41
C ASN A 8 24.26 10.59 -20.01
N LYS A 9 24.56 10.39 -21.29
CA LYS A 9 25.60 11.14 -22.00
C LYS A 9 25.34 12.64 -21.99
N ASN A 10 24.10 13.06 -22.09
CA ASN A 10 23.71 14.47 -22.17
C ASN A 10 23.18 15.03 -20.83
N LYS A 11 23.25 14.24 -19.74
CA LYS A 11 22.79 14.61 -18.39
C LYS A 11 21.33 15.09 -18.38
N ILE A 12 20.47 14.42 -19.15
CA ILE A 12 19.04 14.73 -19.26
C ILE A 12 18.28 13.94 -18.18
N PRO A 13 17.57 14.59 -17.25
CA PRO A 13 16.75 13.91 -16.26
C PRO A 13 15.67 13.04 -16.89
N VAL A 14 15.42 11.89 -16.26
CA VAL A 14 14.44 10.88 -16.73
C VAL A 14 13.52 10.50 -15.60
N VAL A 15 12.21 10.56 -15.87
CA VAL A 15 11.17 10.05 -14.97
C VAL A 15 10.48 8.84 -15.62
N PRO A 16 10.66 7.62 -15.09
CA PRO A 16 9.87 6.47 -15.53
C PRO A 16 8.41 6.63 -15.12
N PHE A 17 7.48 6.31 -16.02
CA PHE A 17 6.05 6.50 -15.81
C PHE A 17 5.26 5.24 -16.21
N GLY A 18 4.49 4.69 -15.27
CA GLY A 18 3.52 3.63 -15.49
C GLY A 18 2.09 4.17 -15.58
N THR A 19 1.21 3.78 -14.66
CA THR A 19 -0.18 4.26 -14.56
C THR A 19 -0.34 5.59 -13.80
N GLY A 20 0.71 6.11 -13.16
CA GLY A 20 0.69 7.39 -12.46
C GLY A 20 -0.18 7.44 -11.20
N THR A 21 -0.45 6.31 -10.56
CA THR A 21 -1.35 6.19 -9.40
C THR A 21 -0.70 6.51 -8.06
N SER A 22 0.61 6.78 -8.00
CA SER A 22 1.33 7.10 -6.77
C SER A 22 0.90 8.44 -6.15
N LEU A 23 0.97 8.54 -4.81
CA LEU A 23 0.40 9.65 -4.03
C LEU A 23 1.43 10.66 -3.52
N GLU A 24 2.71 10.31 -3.46
CA GLU A 24 3.75 11.15 -2.84
C GLU A 24 4.56 11.98 -3.84
N GLY A 25 4.04 12.16 -5.06
CA GLY A 25 4.73 12.91 -6.11
C GLY A 25 5.89 12.15 -6.75
N ASN A 26 5.89 10.82 -6.68
CA ASN A 26 6.95 9.94 -7.16
C ASN A 26 7.25 10.09 -8.66
N VAL A 27 6.23 10.41 -9.47
CA VAL A 27 6.35 10.57 -10.94
C VAL A 27 6.30 12.03 -11.40
N VAL A 28 6.33 12.99 -10.48
CA VAL A 28 6.35 14.44 -10.82
C VAL A 28 7.77 14.83 -11.21
N GLY A 29 7.94 15.37 -12.41
CA GLY A 29 9.22 15.92 -12.84
C GLY A 29 9.51 17.24 -12.14
N ASN A 30 10.66 17.36 -11.48
CA ASN A 30 11.12 18.60 -10.82
C ASN A 30 12.04 19.45 -11.70
N GLU A 31 12.63 18.85 -12.72
CA GLU A 31 13.61 19.45 -13.58
C GLU A 31 13.22 19.29 -15.04
N LYS A 32 13.82 20.09 -15.92
CA LYS A 32 13.67 19.93 -17.37
C LYS A 32 14.28 18.60 -17.77
N GLY A 33 13.44 17.67 -18.23
CA GLY A 33 13.87 16.33 -18.60
C GLY A 33 12.83 15.65 -19.47
N ILE A 34 12.86 14.32 -19.51
CA ILE A 34 11.90 13.49 -20.24
C ILE A 34 11.18 12.55 -19.30
N THR A 35 9.93 12.27 -19.62
CA THR A 35 9.17 11.18 -19.04
C THR A 35 9.16 9.99 -20.00
N ILE A 36 9.56 8.81 -19.53
CA ILE A 36 9.51 7.58 -20.30
C ILE A 36 8.25 6.83 -19.91
N SER A 37 7.21 6.88 -20.78
CA SER A 37 6.02 6.06 -20.61
C SER A 37 6.34 4.58 -20.89
N LEU A 38 5.96 3.71 -19.95
CA LEU A 38 6.07 2.27 -20.08
C LEU A 38 4.73 1.62 -20.51
N GLU A 39 3.73 2.40 -20.86
CA GLU A 39 2.38 1.94 -21.19
C GLU A 39 2.35 0.80 -22.21
N LYS A 40 3.24 0.85 -23.20
CA LYS A 40 3.35 -0.20 -24.24
C LYS A 40 4.08 -1.48 -23.75
N MET A 41 4.64 -1.48 -22.54
CA MET A 41 5.25 -2.65 -21.90
C MET A 41 4.21 -3.38 -21.04
N ASN A 42 3.17 -3.92 -21.66
CA ASN A 42 1.98 -4.46 -21.02
C ASN A 42 1.71 -5.94 -21.36
N LYS A 43 2.75 -6.69 -21.71
CA LYS A 43 2.62 -8.12 -22.05
C LYS A 43 2.88 -9.00 -20.83
N ILE A 44 2.05 -10.03 -20.66
CA ILE A 44 2.32 -11.17 -19.80
C ILE A 44 3.22 -12.10 -20.62
N LEU A 45 4.46 -12.33 -20.13
CA LEU A 45 5.50 -13.03 -20.89
C LEU A 45 5.45 -14.53 -20.71
N SER A 46 5.17 -14.97 -19.48
CA SER A 46 4.99 -16.39 -19.14
C SER A 46 4.17 -16.54 -17.87
N VAL A 47 3.40 -17.62 -17.80
CA VAL A 47 2.73 -18.12 -16.60
C VAL A 47 3.14 -19.57 -16.40
N ASN A 48 3.58 -19.90 -15.18
CA ASN A 48 3.97 -21.23 -14.77
C ASN A 48 3.15 -21.58 -13.52
N ALA A 49 1.90 -21.98 -13.71
CA ALA A 49 0.95 -22.22 -12.63
C ALA A 49 1.42 -23.33 -11.67
N GLU A 50 2.07 -24.36 -12.18
CA GLU A 50 2.63 -25.46 -11.39
C GLU A 50 3.76 -25.03 -10.43
N ASP A 51 4.50 -23.95 -10.80
CA ASP A 51 5.58 -23.36 -9.98
C ASP A 51 5.10 -22.15 -9.19
N PHE A 52 3.84 -21.74 -9.34
CA PHE A 52 3.27 -20.54 -8.74
C PHE A 52 4.07 -19.29 -9.09
N ASP A 53 4.47 -19.12 -10.34
CA ASP A 53 5.17 -17.91 -10.79
C ASP A 53 4.70 -17.42 -12.16
N CYS A 54 4.94 -16.15 -12.43
CA CYS A 54 4.78 -15.57 -13.75
C CYS A 54 5.79 -14.45 -13.99
N ARG A 55 6.03 -14.15 -15.28
CA ARG A 55 6.85 -13.01 -15.70
C ARG A 55 6.01 -12.06 -16.53
N VAL A 56 6.05 -10.79 -16.17
CA VAL A 56 5.24 -9.73 -16.80
C VAL A 56 6.10 -8.51 -17.13
N GLN A 57 5.69 -7.76 -18.14
CA GLN A 57 6.24 -6.44 -18.40
C GLN A 57 5.71 -5.40 -17.39
N ALA A 58 6.46 -4.33 -17.20
CA ALA A 58 6.27 -3.38 -16.10
C ALA A 58 4.89 -2.69 -16.08
N CYS A 59 4.21 -2.50 -17.22
CA CYS A 59 2.92 -1.82 -17.27
C CYS A 59 1.71 -2.78 -17.38
N VAL A 60 1.91 -4.08 -17.19
CA VAL A 60 0.80 -5.00 -16.89
C VAL A 60 0.17 -4.52 -15.58
N THR A 61 -1.17 -4.34 -15.57
CA THR A 61 -1.87 -3.95 -14.36
C THR A 61 -2.27 -5.17 -13.52
N LYS A 62 -2.51 -4.94 -12.23
CA LYS A 62 -3.03 -5.97 -11.29
C LYS A 62 -4.29 -6.66 -11.85
N GLU A 63 -5.24 -5.88 -12.34
CA GLU A 63 -6.50 -6.42 -12.87
C GLU A 63 -6.28 -7.23 -14.15
N GLN A 64 -5.48 -6.71 -15.08
CA GLN A 64 -5.11 -7.41 -16.32
C GLN A 64 -4.44 -8.76 -16.00
N LEU A 65 -3.55 -8.79 -15.00
CA LEU A 65 -2.88 -10.04 -14.62
C LEU A 65 -3.87 -11.03 -14.01
N ASN A 66 -4.70 -10.61 -13.04
CA ASN A 66 -5.63 -11.52 -12.40
C ASN A 66 -6.76 -12.00 -13.33
N GLU A 67 -7.18 -11.18 -14.30
CA GLU A 67 -8.11 -11.63 -15.33
C GLU A 67 -7.46 -12.72 -16.23
N HIS A 68 -6.19 -12.55 -16.59
CA HIS A 68 -5.45 -13.55 -17.36
C HIS A 68 -5.26 -14.88 -16.61
N LEU A 69 -5.02 -14.80 -15.27
CA LEU A 69 -4.78 -15.97 -14.42
C LEU A 69 -6.06 -16.71 -13.99
N ARG A 70 -7.22 -16.22 -14.38
CA ARG A 70 -8.51 -16.66 -13.86
C ARG A 70 -8.76 -18.17 -13.97
N GLU A 71 -8.32 -18.77 -15.07
CA GLU A 71 -8.51 -20.20 -15.36
C GLU A 71 -7.34 -21.09 -14.88
N ASP A 72 -6.26 -20.47 -14.40
CA ASP A 72 -5.02 -21.18 -14.04
C ASP A 72 -5.01 -21.68 -12.57
N GLY A 73 -6.05 -21.39 -11.80
CA GLY A 73 -6.15 -21.78 -10.38
C GLY A 73 -5.21 -21.00 -9.44
N VAL A 74 -4.59 -19.93 -9.95
CA VAL A 74 -3.67 -19.05 -9.22
C VAL A 74 -4.06 -17.59 -9.37
N PHE A 75 -3.56 -16.73 -8.47
CA PHE A 75 -3.79 -15.30 -8.55
C PHE A 75 -2.60 -14.50 -8.01
N PHE A 76 -2.52 -13.24 -8.44
CA PHE A 76 -1.57 -12.26 -7.90
C PHE A 76 -2.21 -11.56 -6.71
N PRO A 77 -1.64 -11.69 -5.48
CA PRO A 77 -2.35 -11.32 -4.25
C PRO A 77 -2.18 -9.86 -3.81
N ILE A 78 -1.32 -9.06 -4.43
CA ILE A 78 -1.10 -7.69 -3.97
C ILE A 78 -2.17 -6.77 -4.56
N ASP A 79 -2.94 -6.10 -3.69
CA ASP A 79 -4.17 -5.41 -4.05
C ASP A 79 -4.24 -3.94 -3.58
N PRO A 80 -3.32 -3.07 -4.03
CA PRO A 80 -3.46 -1.65 -3.75
C PRO A 80 -4.79 -1.11 -4.24
N GLY A 81 -5.28 -0.03 -3.62
CA GLY A 81 -6.60 0.54 -3.91
C GLY A 81 -6.80 1.00 -5.36
N ALA A 82 -5.73 1.28 -6.10
CA ALA A 82 -5.78 1.62 -7.51
C ALA A 82 -5.44 0.43 -8.42
N ASN A 83 -5.92 0.42 -9.66
CA ASN A 83 -5.46 -0.52 -10.68
C ASN A 83 -4.08 -0.10 -11.18
N ALA A 84 -3.06 -0.39 -10.39
CA ALA A 84 -1.69 0.04 -10.61
C ALA A 84 -0.91 -0.91 -11.53
N ALA A 85 0.08 -0.37 -12.23
CA ALA A 85 1.05 -1.14 -13.02
C ALA A 85 2.03 -1.89 -12.10
N ILE A 86 2.32 -3.14 -12.40
CA ILE A 86 3.20 -4.03 -11.60
C ILE A 86 4.60 -3.42 -11.40
N GLY A 87 5.19 -2.81 -12.43
CA GLY A 87 6.48 -2.12 -12.32
C GLY A 87 6.42 -0.86 -11.43
N GLY A 88 5.30 -0.14 -11.44
CA GLY A 88 5.04 0.96 -10.51
C GLY A 88 4.90 0.47 -9.08
N MET A 89 4.15 -0.61 -8.86
CA MET A 89 4.02 -1.28 -7.56
C MET A 89 5.37 -1.77 -7.03
N ALA A 90 6.21 -2.34 -7.90
CA ALA A 90 7.58 -2.72 -7.55
C ALA A 90 8.41 -1.51 -7.12
N SER A 91 8.31 -0.41 -7.88
CA SER A 91 9.09 0.81 -7.64
C SER A 91 8.74 1.50 -6.32
N THR A 92 7.51 1.39 -5.82
CA THR A 92 7.08 1.95 -4.53
C THR A 92 7.05 0.93 -3.40
N SER A 93 7.42 -0.34 -3.67
CA SER A 93 7.24 -1.44 -2.71
C SER A 93 5.80 -1.52 -2.17
N ALA A 94 4.83 -1.41 -3.08
CA ALA A 94 3.41 -1.34 -2.75
C ALA A 94 2.93 -2.55 -1.93
N SER A 95 1.88 -2.32 -1.16
CA SER A 95 1.12 -3.35 -0.46
C SER A 95 -0.37 -3.25 -0.80
N GLY A 96 -1.23 -3.70 0.09
CA GLY A 96 -2.68 -3.65 -0.05
C GLY A 96 -3.36 -4.35 1.11
N THR A 97 -4.67 -4.52 1.02
CA THR A 97 -5.49 -5.05 2.13
C THR A 97 -5.16 -6.50 2.50
N MET A 98 -4.59 -7.27 1.55
CA MET A 98 -4.20 -8.67 1.76
C MET A 98 -2.76 -8.87 2.25
N ALA A 99 -2.03 -7.79 2.54
CA ALA A 99 -0.62 -7.88 2.93
C ALA A 99 -0.40 -8.73 4.19
N VAL A 100 -1.33 -8.69 5.14
CA VAL A 100 -1.29 -9.48 6.37
C VAL A 100 -1.15 -10.99 6.12
N LYS A 101 -1.71 -11.51 5.03
CA LYS A 101 -1.60 -12.94 4.65
C LYS A 101 -0.53 -13.21 3.59
N TYR A 102 -0.50 -12.40 2.56
CA TYR A 102 0.30 -12.68 1.36
C TYR A 102 1.57 -11.85 1.26
N GLY A 103 1.78 -10.90 2.19
CA GLY A 103 2.92 -9.98 2.17
C GLY A 103 2.73 -8.82 1.17
N THR A 104 3.83 -8.19 0.82
CA THR A 104 3.89 -7.00 -0.04
C THR A 104 4.61 -7.31 -1.36
N MET A 105 4.75 -6.34 -2.25
CA MET A 105 5.57 -6.48 -3.46
C MET A 105 6.99 -7.00 -3.15
N LYS A 106 7.57 -6.60 -2.00
CA LYS A 106 8.88 -7.09 -1.55
C LYS A 106 8.91 -8.61 -1.30
N THR A 107 7.77 -9.18 -0.94
CA THR A 107 7.63 -10.62 -0.66
C THR A 107 7.40 -11.44 -1.93
N VAL A 108 6.65 -10.89 -2.89
CA VAL A 108 6.20 -11.64 -4.08
C VAL A 108 7.11 -11.46 -5.30
N ILE A 109 7.94 -10.42 -5.35
CA ILE A 109 8.91 -10.25 -6.43
C ILE A 109 10.13 -11.14 -6.18
N THR A 110 10.43 -11.99 -7.15
CA THR A 110 11.60 -12.89 -7.09
C THR A 110 12.71 -12.50 -8.05
N GLY A 111 12.43 -11.61 -9.02
CA GLY A 111 13.41 -11.12 -9.98
C GLY A 111 12.91 -9.93 -10.79
N LEU A 112 13.83 -9.17 -11.34
CA LEU A 112 13.57 -7.97 -12.14
C LEU A 112 14.47 -7.93 -13.36
N THR A 113 13.95 -7.38 -14.48
CA THR A 113 14.80 -6.81 -15.54
C THR A 113 14.81 -5.30 -15.37
N VAL A 114 16.00 -4.74 -15.22
CA VAL A 114 16.19 -3.30 -14.98
C VAL A 114 17.14 -2.74 -16.03
N VAL A 115 16.80 -1.57 -16.58
CA VAL A 115 17.73 -0.78 -17.41
C VAL A 115 18.38 0.28 -16.53
N LEU A 116 19.69 0.20 -16.40
CA LEU A 116 20.51 1.12 -15.61
C LEU A 116 20.68 2.49 -16.30
N PRO A 117 21.08 3.53 -15.57
CA PRO A 117 21.26 4.88 -16.15
C PRO A 117 22.21 4.93 -17.34
N ASN A 118 23.27 4.10 -17.36
CA ASN A 118 24.22 4.00 -18.48
C ASN A 118 23.67 3.25 -19.71
N GLY A 119 22.48 2.67 -19.59
CA GLY A 119 21.80 1.89 -20.62
C GLY A 119 22.04 0.39 -20.55
N ASP A 120 22.82 -0.11 -19.63
CA ASP A 120 22.99 -1.55 -19.41
C ASP A 120 21.68 -2.19 -18.94
N ILE A 121 21.44 -3.42 -19.39
CA ILE A 121 20.29 -4.21 -18.98
C ILE A 121 20.79 -5.30 -18.05
N ILE A 122 20.24 -5.35 -16.85
CA ILE A 122 20.56 -6.37 -15.87
C ILE A 122 19.32 -7.20 -15.51
N ASN A 123 19.55 -8.44 -15.15
CA ASN A 123 18.53 -9.31 -14.55
C ASN A 123 18.94 -9.63 -13.12
N THR A 124 18.03 -9.40 -12.19
CA THR A 124 18.24 -9.70 -10.77
C THR A 124 17.36 -10.87 -10.35
N GLY A 125 17.81 -11.67 -9.39
CA GLY A 125 17.01 -12.79 -8.88
C GLY A 125 16.71 -13.86 -9.92
N GLY A 126 15.52 -14.46 -9.84
CA GLY A 126 15.08 -15.54 -10.74
C GLY A 126 13.76 -16.15 -10.29
N ARG A 127 13.42 -17.33 -10.85
CA ARG A 127 12.17 -18.06 -10.56
C ARG A 127 12.19 -18.81 -9.22
N THR A 128 13.38 -19.09 -8.69
CA THR A 128 13.52 -19.93 -7.50
C THR A 128 12.99 -19.24 -6.25
N LYS A 129 12.35 -20.02 -5.37
CA LYS A 129 11.78 -19.53 -4.12
C LYS A 129 12.84 -18.96 -3.15
N LYS A 130 14.09 -19.44 -3.23
CA LYS A 130 15.23 -18.99 -2.42
C LYS A 130 16.52 -19.01 -3.21
N THR A 131 17.41 -18.08 -2.89
CA THR A 131 18.78 -18.06 -3.40
C THR A 131 19.70 -17.42 -2.35
N SER A 132 20.94 -17.87 -2.29
CA SER A 132 22.01 -17.25 -1.48
C SER A 132 23.18 -16.79 -2.36
N ALA A 133 22.96 -16.66 -3.68
CA ALA A 133 23.99 -16.31 -4.66
C ALA A 133 24.18 -14.79 -4.75
N GLY A 134 25.06 -14.26 -3.92
CA GLY A 134 25.46 -12.84 -3.94
C GLY A 134 24.50 -11.89 -3.22
N TYR A 135 24.68 -10.58 -3.48
CA TYR A 135 23.82 -9.54 -2.88
C TYR A 135 22.39 -9.59 -3.43
N ASN A 136 21.41 -9.27 -2.60
CA ASN A 136 20.02 -9.19 -3.00
C ASN A 136 19.73 -7.89 -3.77
N LEU A 137 20.13 -7.88 -5.06
CA LEU A 137 19.90 -6.72 -5.92
C LEU A 137 18.42 -6.51 -6.25
N THR A 138 17.60 -7.56 -6.24
CA THR A 138 16.16 -7.45 -6.45
C THR A 138 15.55 -6.48 -5.43
N ASN A 139 15.84 -6.68 -4.15
CA ASN A 139 15.33 -5.81 -3.08
C ASN A 139 15.93 -4.39 -3.10
N LEU A 140 17.07 -4.17 -3.75
CA LEU A 140 17.63 -2.84 -3.92
C LEU A 140 16.78 -1.97 -4.87
N PHE A 141 16.20 -2.57 -5.90
CA PHE A 141 15.36 -1.85 -6.87
C PHE A 141 13.89 -1.76 -6.44
N ILE A 142 13.39 -2.67 -5.58
CA ILE A 142 12.06 -2.58 -4.98
C ILE A 142 12.04 -1.39 -4.02
N GLY A 143 11.07 -0.48 -4.21
CA GLY A 143 10.99 0.75 -3.41
C GLY A 143 11.99 1.84 -3.81
N SER A 144 12.72 1.67 -4.92
CA SER A 144 13.68 2.68 -5.41
C SER A 144 13.03 3.87 -6.12
N GLU A 145 11.72 3.84 -6.34
CA GLU A 145 10.92 4.91 -6.96
C GLU A 145 11.50 5.44 -8.29
N GLY A 146 12.11 4.54 -9.07
CA GLY A 146 12.74 4.88 -10.35
C GLY A 146 14.04 5.67 -10.23
N THR A 147 14.62 5.82 -9.03
CA THR A 147 15.85 6.59 -8.81
C THR A 147 17.13 5.83 -9.15
N LEU A 148 17.08 4.51 -9.27
CA LEU A 148 18.25 3.65 -9.55
C LEU A 148 18.25 3.05 -10.97
N GLY A 149 17.10 3.04 -11.66
CA GLY A 149 16.94 2.47 -12.98
C GLY A 149 15.48 2.35 -13.39
N VAL A 150 15.24 1.85 -14.59
CA VAL A 150 13.89 1.59 -15.13
C VAL A 150 13.59 0.11 -15.04
N ILE A 151 12.65 -0.28 -14.20
CA ILE A 151 12.12 -1.65 -14.15
C ILE A 151 11.29 -1.88 -15.42
N THR A 152 11.64 -2.89 -16.20
CA THR A 152 10.97 -3.22 -17.47
C THR A 152 10.21 -4.53 -17.42
N GLU A 153 10.67 -5.49 -16.61
CA GLU A 153 9.99 -6.76 -16.39
C GLU A 153 10.10 -7.19 -14.93
N VAL A 154 9.08 -7.90 -14.47
CA VAL A 154 8.95 -8.37 -13.09
C VAL A 154 8.65 -9.86 -13.09
N GLN A 155 9.46 -10.64 -12.37
CA GLN A 155 9.21 -12.02 -12.02
C GLN A 155 8.44 -12.07 -10.71
N LEU A 156 7.25 -12.63 -10.73
CA LEU A 156 6.31 -12.63 -9.61
C LEU A 156 6.06 -14.05 -9.10
N ARG A 157 5.86 -14.17 -7.80
CA ARG A 157 5.23 -15.31 -7.18
C ARG A 157 3.71 -15.12 -7.15
N LEU A 158 2.99 -16.18 -7.49
CA LEU A 158 1.55 -16.26 -7.42
C LEU A 158 1.11 -17.06 -6.17
N SER A 159 -0.15 -16.95 -5.83
CA SER A 159 -0.77 -17.76 -4.78
C SER A 159 -1.87 -18.63 -5.37
N PRO A 160 -2.12 -19.83 -4.84
CA PRO A 160 -3.28 -20.62 -5.24
C PRO A 160 -4.56 -19.91 -4.84
N ILE A 161 -5.60 -20.03 -5.68
CA ILE A 161 -6.95 -19.56 -5.33
C ILE A 161 -7.41 -20.39 -4.12
N PRO A 162 -7.86 -19.74 -3.01
CA PRO A 162 -8.32 -20.48 -1.84
C PRO A 162 -9.60 -21.25 -2.13
N GLU A 163 -9.73 -22.44 -1.53
CA GLU A 163 -10.93 -23.29 -1.64
C GLU A 163 -12.20 -22.56 -1.20
N SER A 164 -12.08 -21.78 -0.12
CA SER A 164 -13.18 -21.02 0.47
C SER A 164 -12.71 -19.62 0.85
N ILE A 165 -13.56 -18.63 0.56
CA ILE A 165 -13.41 -17.26 1.01
C ILE A 165 -14.66 -16.92 1.83
N MET A 166 -14.45 -16.46 3.07
CA MET A 166 -15.53 -15.98 3.93
C MET A 166 -15.20 -14.57 4.43
N SER A 167 -16.23 -13.75 4.58
CA SER A 167 -16.09 -12.38 5.10
C SER A 167 -16.95 -12.20 6.33
N ALA A 168 -16.48 -11.35 7.26
CA ALA A 168 -17.26 -10.96 8.42
C ALA A 168 -17.15 -9.45 8.68
N VAL A 169 -18.13 -8.90 9.39
CA VAL A 169 -18.20 -7.50 9.82
C VAL A 169 -18.66 -7.44 11.26
N CYS A 170 -18.04 -6.56 12.05
CA CYS A 170 -18.43 -6.29 13.43
C CYS A 170 -18.36 -4.79 13.73
N HIS A 171 -19.35 -4.27 14.45
CA HIS A 171 -19.41 -2.89 14.91
C HIS A 171 -18.97 -2.78 16.36
N PHE A 172 -18.35 -1.64 16.72
CA PHE A 172 -17.83 -1.41 18.07
C PHE A 172 -18.26 -0.05 18.62
N PRO A 173 -18.44 0.07 19.97
CA PRO A 173 -18.82 1.34 20.57
C PRO A 173 -17.72 2.39 20.48
N THR A 174 -16.43 1.97 20.47
CA THR A 174 -15.27 2.86 20.37
C THR A 174 -14.27 2.34 19.34
N LEU A 175 -13.47 3.27 18.79
CA LEU A 175 -12.38 2.92 17.89
C LEU A 175 -11.29 2.07 18.60
N GLU A 176 -11.06 2.34 19.89
CA GLU A 176 -10.12 1.58 20.73
C GLU A 176 -10.54 0.11 20.85
N ASP A 177 -11.82 -0.19 21.08
CA ASP A 177 -12.34 -1.56 21.18
C ASP A 177 -12.17 -2.30 19.83
N ALA A 178 -12.42 -1.62 18.71
CA ALA A 178 -12.20 -2.18 17.37
C ALA A 178 -10.72 -2.52 17.11
N VAL A 179 -9.83 -1.55 17.33
CA VAL A 179 -8.39 -1.75 17.07
C VAL A 179 -7.79 -2.82 17.99
N LYS A 180 -8.23 -2.88 19.25
CA LYS A 180 -7.82 -3.94 20.17
C LYS A 180 -8.24 -5.33 19.69
N THR A 181 -9.47 -5.48 19.15
CA THR A 181 -9.93 -6.74 18.56
C THR A 181 -9.05 -7.16 17.39
N ALA A 182 -8.70 -6.23 16.51
CA ALA A 182 -7.80 -6.50 15.39
C ALA A 182 -6.41 -6.94 15.88
N GLN A 183 -5.84 -6.25 16.86
CA GLN A 183 -4.55 -6.59 17.47
C GLN A 183 -4.60 -8.00 18.08
N GLU A 184 -5.61 -8.32 18.86
CA GLU A 184 -5.79 -9.64 19.46
C GLU A 184 -5.95 -10.74 18.40
N THR A 185 -6.71 -10.49 17.33
CA THR A 185 -6.87 -11.44 16.20
C THR A 185 -5.51 -11.84 15.63
N ILE A 186 -4.61 -10.89 15.43
CA ILE A 186 -3.25 -11.17 14.94
C ILE A 186 -2.41 -11.89 16.00
N GLN A 187 -2.47 -11.46 17.27
CA GLN A 187 -1.70 -12.05 18.36
C GLN A 187 -2.11 -13.50 18.66
N TYR A 188 -3.37 -13.86 18.45
CA TYR A 188 -3.86 -15.24 18.53
C TYR A 188 -3.42 -16.12 17.35
N GLY A 189 -2.76 -15.54 16.34
CA GLY A 189 -2.27 -16.27 15.17
C GLY A 189 -3.36 -16.73 14.22
N ILE A 190 -4.53 -16.05 14.22
CA ILE A 190 -5.60 -16.36 13.29
C ILE A 190 -5.14 -16.10 11.85
N PRO A 191 -5.27 -17.06 10.92
CA PRO A 191 -4.79 -16.93 9.54
C PRO A 191 -5.72 -16.03 8.70
N ILE A 192 -5.87 -14.77 9.13
CA ILE A 192 -6.73 -13.78 8.48
C ILE A 192 -6.14 -13.32 7.14
N ALA A 193 -6.98 -13.13 6.13
CA ALA A 193 -6.55 -12.63 4.83
C ALA A 193 -6.63 -11.11 4.72
N ARG A 194 -7.60 -10.50 5.37
CA ARG A 194 -7.77 -9.05 5.51
C ARG A 194 -8.37 -8.72 6.86
N ILE A 195 -7.91 -7.61 7.44
CA ILE A 195 -8.56 -7.01 8.61
C ILE A 195 -8.49 -5.49 8.46
N GLU A 196 -9.62 -4.91 8.09
CA GLU A 196 -9.77 -3.51 7.73
C GLU A 196 -10.64 -2.77 8.74
N MET A 197 -10.28 -1.53 9.01
CA MET A 197 -11.00 -0.68 9.97
C MET A 197 -11.53 0.57 9.28
N LEU A 198 -12.78 0.92 9.57
CA LEU A 198 -13.34 2.26 9.33
C LEU A 198 -13.75 2.86 10.67
N ASN A 199 -13.32 4.10 10.94
CA ASN A 199 -13.83 4.83 12.11
C ASN A 199 -15.27 5.31 11.87
N LYS A 200 -15.89 5.86 12.91
CA LYS A 200 -17.28 6.35 12.86
C LYS A 200 -17.50 7.35 11.72
N ASP A 201 -16.59 8.32 11.56
CA ASP A 201 -16.70 9.34 10.51
C ASP A 201 -16.65 8.75 9.10
N GLN A 202 -15.76 7.78 8.88
CA GLN A 202 -15.68 7.09 7.59
C GLN A 202 -16.93 6.24 7.32
N MET A 203 -17.46 5.57 8.35
CA MET A 203 -18.71 4.83 8.21
C MET A 203 -19.87 5.74 7.82
N ASP A 204 -20.03 6.90 8.49
CA ASP A 204 -21.04 7.90 8.12
C ASP A 204 -20.92 8.35 6.67
N ILE A 205 -19.70 8.68 6.25
CA ILE A 205 -19.41 9.13 4.88
C ILE A 205 -19.73 8.04 3.85
N SER A 206 -19.26 6.81 4.09
CA SER A 206 -19.48 5.68 3.17
C SER A 206 -20.96 5.31 3.07
N ILE A 207 -21.68 5.24 4.20
CA ILE A 207 -23.11 4.93 4.25
C ILE A 207 -23.92 5.95 3.44
N ASN A 208 -23.65 7.25 3.64
CA ASN A 208 -24.33 8.32 2.93
C ASN A 208 -24.02 8.32 1.42
N TYR A 209 -22.77 8.09 1.06
CA TYR A 209 -22.32 8.04 -0.34
C TYR A 209 -22.95 6.87 -1.12
N SER A 210 -22.89 5.67 -0.54
CA SER A 210 -23.35 4.41 -1.17
C SER A 210 -24.83 4.11 -0.86
N LYS A 211 -25.51 4.97 -0.09
CA LYS A 211 -26.93 4.83 0.32
C LYS A 211 -27.22 3.48 0.96
N LEU A 212 -26.29 3.03 1.82
CA LEU A 212 -26.42 1.73 2.51
C LEU A 212 -27.54 1.79 3.54
N LYS A 213 -28.31 0.70 3.62
CA LYS A 213 -29.41 0.53 4.57
C LYS A 213 -29.01 -0.46 5.66
N ASP A 214 -29.56 -0.27 6.85
CA ASP A 214 -29.38 -1.19 7.99
C ASP A 214 -27.94 -1.38 8.46
N VAL A 215 -27.07 -0.36 8.23
CA VAL A 215 -25.66 -0.31 8.67
C VAL A 215 -25.50 0.75 9.73
N ASN A 216 -24.82 0.43 10.83
CA ASN A 216 -24.59 1.37 11.93
C ASN A 216 -23.50 2.37 11.61
N VAL A 217 -23.68 3.62 12.10
CA VAL A 217 -22.63 4.66 12.09
C VAL A 217 -21.77 4.49 13.35
N GLU A 218 -20.95 3.44 13.36
CA GLU A 218 -20.06 3.06 14.47
C GLU A 218 -18.70 2.62 13.89
N PRO A 219 -17.61 2.68 14.67
CA PRO A 219 -16.35 2.05 14.26
C PRO A 219 -16.58 0.59 13.87
N THR A 220 -16.05 0.19 12.72
CA THR A 220 -16.36 -1.12 12.13
C THR A 220 -15.10 -1.84 11.69
N LEU A 221 -15.00 -3.12 11.99
CA LEU A 221 -14.01 -4.04 11.42
C LEU A 221 -14.63 -4.89 10.33
N PHE A 222 -13.85 -5.07 9.27
CA PHE A 222 -14.14 -5.96 8.14
C PHE A 222 -13.06 -7.03 8.10
N PHE A 223 -13.46 -8.28 8.08
CA PHE A 223 -12.57 -9.43 8.08
C PHE A 223 -12.78 -10.25 6.82
N GLU A 224 -11.71 -10.85 6.31
CA GLU A 224 -11.78 -11.84 5.24
C GLU A 224 -10.86 -13.01 5.56
N PHE A 225 -11.36 -14.23 5.35
CA PHE A 225 -10.71 -15.49 5.66
C PHE A 225 -10.54 -16.29 4.38
N HIS A 226 -9.31 -16.75 4.11
CA HIS A 226 -8.95 -17.58 2.95
C HIS A 226 -8.42 -18.92 3.45
N GLY A 227 -9.07 -20.01 3.11
CA GLY A 227 -8.66 -21.35 3.53
C GLY A 227 -9.63 -22.42 3.06
N SER A 228 -9.75 -23.52 3.81
CA SER A 228 -10.85 -24.48 3.67
C SER A 228 -12.09 -23.95 4.36
N GLU A 229 -13.25 -24.49 4.01
CA GLU A 229 -14.51 -24.11 4.67
C GLU A 229 -14.49 -24.35 6.19
N ILE A 230 -13.89 -25.46 6.62
CA ILE A 230 -13.76 -25.82 8.03
C ILE A 230 -12.86 -24.83 8.77
N SER A 231 -11.65 -24.58 8.25
CA SER A 231 -10.71 -23.66 8.89
C SER A 231 -11.23 -22.22 8.97
N ASN A 232 -11.95 -21.78 7.94
CA ASN A 232 -12.55 -20.45 7.94
C ASN A 232 -13.64 -20.32 9.00
N LYS A 233 -14.53 -21.34 9.17
CA LYS A 233 -15.56 -21.35 10.22
C LYS A 233 -14.96 -21.38 11.63
N GLU A 234 -13.87 -22.11 11.85
CA GLU A 234 -13.15 -22.11 13.14
C GLU A 234 -12.55 -20.73 13.43
N SER A 235 -11.89 -20.12 12.45
CA SER A 235 -11.32 -18.77 12.57
C SER A 235 -12.39 -17.71 12.86
N ILE A 236 -13.54 -17.76 12.15
CA ILE A 236 -14.66 -16.86 12.36
C ILE A 236 -15.16 -16.96 13.80
N LYS A 237 -15.29 -18.17 14.35
CA LYS A 237 -15.75 -18.40 15.73
C LYS A 237 -14.85 -17.72 16.76
N VAL A 238 -13.54 -17.87 16.60
CA VAL A 238 -12.57 -17.22 17.50
C VAL A 238 -12.64 -15.70 17.37
N VAL A 239 -12.72 -15.17 16.13
CA VAL A 239 -12.82 -13.73 15.90
C VAL A 239 -14.13 -13.15 16.45
N GLU A 240 -15.23 -13.89 16.36
CA GLU A 240 -16.50 -13.51 16.99
C GLU A 240 -16.39 -13.44 18.52
N GLU A 241 -15.75 -14.42 19.16
CA GLU A 241 -15.49 -14.43 20.61
C GLU A 241 -14.62 -13.23 21.03
N LEU A 242 -13.52 -12.95 20.29
CA LEU A 242 -12.65 -11.79 20.53
C LEU A 242 -13.42 -10.47 20.36
N SER A 243 -14.26 -10.39 19.32
CA SER A 243 -15.13 -9.23 19.09
C SER A 243 -16.08 -8.99 20.26
N ASN A 244 -16.77 -10.03 20.73
CA ASN A 244 -17.69 -9.96 21.84
C ASN A 244 -16.99 -9.55 23.16
N ASN A 245 -15.79 -10.07 23.41
CA ASN A 245 -14.98 -9.72 24.59
C ASN A 245 -14.58 -8.23 24.60
N ASN A 246 -14.45 -7.61 23.41
CA ASN A 246 -14.19 -6.19 23.21
C ASN A 246 -15.44 -5.37 22.87
N LYS A 247 -16.63 -5.80 23.36
CA LYS A 247 -17.91 -5.11 23.22
C LYS A 247 -18.41 -4.97 21.77
N GLY A 248 -17.92 -5.81 20.86
CA GLY A 248 -18.42 -5.87 19.49
C GLY A 248 -19.91 -6.25 19.44
N SER A 249 -20.58 -5.75 18.44
CA SER A 249 -22.00 -5.96 18.23
C SER A 249 -22.32 -6.30 16.78
N LYS A 250 -23.45 -6.98 16.55
CA LYS A 250 -23.93 -7.30 15.20
C LYS A 250 -22.88 -8.01 14.35
N PHE A 251 -22.13 -8.94 14.94
CA PHE A 251 -21.19 -9.76 14.16
C PHE A 251 -21.98 -10.54 13.10
N LYS A 252 -21.63 -10.33 11.84
CA LYS A 252 -22.24 -10.99 10.68
C LYS A 252 -21.16 -11.55 9.80
N TRP A 253 -21.36 -12.74 9.24
CA TRP A 253 -20.45 -13.31 8.25
C TRP A 253 -21.20 -13.92 7.07
N ALA A 254 -20.53 -14.05 5.94
CA ALA A 254 -21.05 -14.60 4.70
C ALA A 254 -19.98 -15.38 3.95
N ALA A 255 -20.39 -16.43 3.25
CA ALA A 255 -19.58 -17.22 2.33
C ALA A 255 -19.94 -16.93 0.87
N ASP A 256 -21.20 -16.64 0.59
CA ASP A 256 -21.69 -16.30 -0.74
C ASP A 256 -21.10 -14.98 -1.23
N LEU A 257 -20.72 -14.92 -2.52
CA LEU A 257 -20.04 -13.77 -3.10
C LEU A 257 -20.86 -12.47 -3.04
N GLU A 258 -22.17 -12.57 -3.30
CA GLU A 258 -23.05 -11.39 -3.30
C GLU A 258 -23.19 -10.82 -1.88
N GLU A 259 -23.40 -11.69 -0.90
CA GLU A 259 -23.50 -11.28 0.50
C GLU A 259 -22.15 -10.73 1.03
N ARG A 260 -21.01 -11.33 0.67
CA ARG A 260 -19.68 -10.79 0.99
C ARG A 260 -19.47 -9.39 0.41
N ASN A 261 -19.85 -9.18 -0.85
CA ASN A 261 -19.75 -7.88 -1.50
C ASN A 261 -20.61 -6.83 -0.79
N LYS A 262 -21.83 -7.19 -0.35
CA LYS A 262 -22.68 -6.30 0.45
C LYS A 262 -22.01 -5.91 1.78
N LEU A 263 -21.38 -6.86 2.47
CA LEU A 263 -20.66 -6.58 3.72
C LEU A 263 -19.51 -5.58 3.50
N TRP A 264 -18.79 -5.68 2.38
CA TRP A 264 -17.61 -4.89 2.09
C TRP A 264 -17.90 -3.56 1.37
N GLN A 265 -19.13 -3.28 0.97
CA GLN A 265 -19.48 -2.11 0.16
C GLN A 265 -18.98 -0.79 0.79
N ALA A 266 -19.20 -0.60 2.09
CA ALA A 266 -18.74 0.60 2.81
C ALA A 266 -17.22 0.79 2.74
N ARG A 267 -16.46 -0.32 2.68
CA ARG A 267 -14.99 -0.29 2.60
C ARG A 267 -14.49 0.02 1.18
N TRP A 268 -15.14 -0.50 0.16
CA TRP A 268 -14.74 -0.25 -1.23
C TRP A 268 -14.88 1.23 -1.61
N ASP A 269 -15.87 1.92 -1.08
CA ASP A 269 -16.20 3.28 -1.46
C ASP A 269 -15.43 4.36 -0.68
N VAL A 270 -14.50 3.98 0.20
CA VAL A 270 -13.76 4.90 1.11
C VAL A 270 -13.18 6.10 0.38
N TYR A 271 -12.31 5.89 -0.62
CA TYR A 271 -11.62 7.00 -1.28
C TYR A 271 -12.58 7.92 -2.04
N TYR A 272 -13.52 7.35 -2.79
CA TYR A 272 -14.47 8.10 -3.60
C TYR A 272 -15.47 8.88 -2.74
N SER A 273 -15.91 8.28 -1.64
CA SER A 273 -16.81 8.92 -0.68
C SER A 273 -16.16 10.12 0.00
N VAL A 274 -14.90 10.03 0.40
CA VAL A 274 -14.16 11.16 0.98
C VAL A 274 -13.89 12.24 -0.05
N LYS A 275 -13.49 11.87 -1.27
CA LYS A 275 -13.25 12.82 -2.36
C LYS A 275 -14.50 13.60 -2.74
N ALA A 276 -15.67 13.00 -2.63
CA ALA A 276 -16.95 13.65 -2.95
C ALA A 276 -17.37 14.74 -1.94
N LEU A 277 -16.72 14.83 -0.78
CA LEU A 277 -17.05 15.84 0.25
C LEU A 277 -16.64 17.27 -0.14
N VAL A 278 -15.68 17.44 -1.03
CA VAL A 278 -15.20 18.77 -1.46
C VAL A 278 -15.20 18.85 -2.99
N ASN A 279 -15.99 19.77 -3.53
CA ASN A 279 -16.03 20.03 -4.97
C ASN A 279 -14.65 20.49 -5.47
N ASN A 280 -14.10 19.82 -6.49
CA ASN A 280 -12.74 20.03 -6.99
C ASN A 280 -11.64 19.91 -5.91
N GLY A 281 -11.97 19.35 -4.75
CA GLY A 281 -11.05 19.14 -3.65
C GLY A 281 -10.03 18.04 -3.89
N ARG A 282 -9.04 18.02 -2.97
CA ARG A 282 -8.07 16.95 -2.86
C ARG A 282 -8.27 16.19 -1.54
N VAL A 283 -7.75 14.99 -1.50
CA VAL A 283 -7.65 14.20 -0.26
C VAL A 283 -6.17 14.10 0.10
N TYR A 284 -5.81 14.65 1.26
CA TYR A 284 -4.50 14.39 1.85
C TYR A 284 -4.64 13.12 2.69
N SER A 285 -3.79 12.13 2.43
CA SER A 285 -3.75 10.87 3.16
C SER A 285 -2.45 10.78 3.94
N THR A 286 -2.54 10.51 5.24
CA THR A 286 -1.37 10.02 5.98
C THR A 286 -1.16 8.54 5.66
N ASP A 287 0.04 8.04 5.98
CA ASP A 287 0.38 6.64 5.71
C ASP A 287 1.47 6.21 6.69
N VAL A 288 1.07 5.86 7.88
CA VAL A 288 1.97 5.42 8.94
C VAL A 288 1.75 3.95 9.25
N CYS A 289 2.83 3.27 9.65
CA CYS A 289 2.74 1.89 10.09
C CYS A 289 3.53 1.72 11.39
N VAL A 290 2.95 1.03 12.36
CA VAL A 290 3.55 0.79 13.68
C VAL A 290 3.55 -0.71 14.00
N PRO A 291 4.41 -1.18 14.90
CA PRO A 291 4.31 -2.55 15.40
C PRO A 291 2.91 -2.84 15.92
N ILE A 292 2.38 -4.04 15.66
CA ILE A 292 1.01 -4.45 16.02
C ILE A 292 0.68 -4.15 17.50
N SER A 293 1.61 -4.37 18.41
CA SER A 293 1.39 -4.06 19.83
C SER A 293 1.23 -2.58 20.16
N ARG A 294 1.51 -1.69 19.19
CA ARG A 294 1.47 -0.23 19.37
C ARG A 294 0.35 0.44 18.57
N ILE A 295 -0.41 -0.35 17.76
CA ILE A 295 -1.41 0.21 16.85
C ILE A 295 -2.53 0.93 17.61
N THR A 296 -3.02 0.36 18.71
CA THR A 296 -4.08 0.97 19.54
C THR A 296 -3.65 2.34 20.09
N GLU A 297 -2.40 2.44 20.59
CA GLU A 297 -1.86 3.71 21.11
C GLU A 297 -1.74 4.76 20.00
N CYS A 298 -1.25 4.37 18.83
CA CYS A 298 -1.05 5.29 17.70
C CYS A 298 -2.37 5.81 17.14
N VAL A 299 -3.35 4.93 16.93
CA VAL A 299 -4.69 5.29 16.44
C VAL A 299 -5.41 6.20 17.42
N LYS A 300 -5.36 5.90 18.73
CA LYS A 300 -5.93 6.75 19.77
C LYS A 300 -5.28 8.13 19.81
N PHE A 301 -3.97 8.21 19.66
CA PHE A 301 -3.27 9.49 19.53
C PHE A 301 -3.78 10.29 18.33
N ALA A 302 -3.90 9.64 17.16
CA ALA A 302 -4.40 10.28 15.95
C ALA A 302 -5.83 10.81 16.14
N GLU A 303 -6.73 10.03 16.75
CA GLU A 303 -8.12 10.45 17.04
C GLU A 303 -8.16 11.68 17.95
N VAL A 304 -7.36 11.72 19.00
CA VAL A 304 -7.26 12.87 19.91
C VAL A 304 -6.74 14.12 19.19
N GLU A 305 -5.70 13.98 18.37
CA GLU A 305 -5.15 15.13 17.62
C GLU A 305 -6.09 15.63 16.51
N VAL A 306 -6.82 14.75 15.82
CA VAL A 306 -7.87 15.14 14.88
C VAL A 306 -8.95 16.00 15.56
N ASN A 307 -9.42 15.55 16.71
CA ASN A 307 -10.44 16.31 17.47
C ASN A 307 -9.96 17.72 17.87
N LYS A 308 -8.66 17.88 18.19
CA LYS A 308 -8.07 19.18 18.54
C LYS A 308 -8.03 20.17 17.38
N ILE A 309 -7.77 19.70 16.16
CA ILE A 309 -7.68 20.57 14.99
C ILE A 309 -9.05 20.97 14.42
N GLY A 310 -10.12 20.27 14.83
CA GLY A 310 -11.50 20.57 14.43
C GLY A 310 -11.79 20.38 12.95
N LEU A 311 -11.04 19.49 12.27
CA LEU A 311 -11.30 19.11 10.89
C LEU A 311 -12.00 17.75 10.84
N ARG A 312 -12.86 17.56 9.85
CA ARG A 312 -13.39 16.22 9.55
C ARG A 312 -12.28 15.38 8.95
N ALA A 313 -11.94 14.30 9.60
CA ALA A 313 -10.81 13.45 9.22
C ALA A 313 -11.14 11.97 9.42
N PRO A 314 -11.82 11.35 8.43
CA PRO A 314 -12.13 9.93 8.46
C PRO A 314 -10.84 9.09 8.49
N MET A 315 -10.90 7.94 9.18
CA MET A 315 -9.79 7.01 9.32
C MET A 315 -10.13 5.65 8.72
N VAL A 316 -9.16 5.10 8.02
CA VAL A 316 -9.19 3.75 7.48
C VAL A 316 -7.86 3.05 7.79
N GLY A 317 -7.87 1.75 8.04
CA GLY A 317 -6.63 1.06 8.40
C GLY A 317 -6.58 -0.39 7.95
N HIS A 318 -5.38 -0.79 7.51
CA HIS A 318 -4.94 -2.17 7.28
C HIS A 318 -4.38 -2.70 8.60
N LEU A 319 -5.28 -2.95 9.57
CA LEU A 319 -4.87 -3.18 10.95
C LEU A 319 -4.04 -4.46 11.13
N GLY A 320 -4.18 -5.43 10.21
CA GLY A 320 -3.38 -6.65 10.23
C GLY A 320 -1.87 -6.41 10.12
N ASP A 321 -1.47 -5.32 9.48
CA ASP A 321 -0.08 -4.93 9.25
C ASP A 321 0.38 -3.76 10.14
N GLY A 322 -0.52 -3.18 10.92
CA GLY A 322 -0.22 -2.00 11.74
C GLY A 322 -0.23 -0.68 10.96
N ASN A 323 -0.76 -0.68 9.73
CA ASN A 323 -0.86 0.50 8.87
C ASN A 323 -2.24 1.13 8.96
N PHE A 324 -2.30 2.47 8.99
CA PHE A 324 -3.57 3.20 8.89
C PHE A 324 -3.39 4.58 8.28
N HIS A 325 -4.49 5.13 7.79
CA HIS A 325 -4.56 6.40 7.11
C HIS A 325 -5.59 7.31 7.79
N VAL A 326 -5.24 8.58 7.91
CA VAL A 326 -6.17 9.66 8.24
C VAL A 326 -6.35 10.48 6.98
N LEU A 327 -7.58 10.61 6.52
CA LEU A 327 -7.93 11.22 5.25
C LEU A 327 -8.49 12.63 5.49
N PHE A 328 -7.90 13.62 4.88
CA PHE A 328 -8.35 15.02 4.98
C PHE A 328 -8.84 15.50 3.61
N PRO A 329 -10.16 15.58 3.40
CA PRO A 329 -10.70 16.28 2.23
C PRO A 329 -10.49 17.79 2.40
N TYR A 330 -9.89 18.46 1.41
CA TYR A 330 -9.59 19.88 1.50
C TYR A 330 -9.60 20.57 0.13
N ASP A 331 -9.91 21.90 0.13
CA ASP A 331 -9.69 22.74 -1.04
C ASP A 331 -8.19 23.10 -1.14
N PRO A 332 -7.51 22.77 -2.25
CA PRO A 332 -6.09 23.07 -2.43
C PRO A 332 -5.75 24.57 -2.40
N ASN A 333 -6.74 25.45 -2.52
CA ASN A 333 -6.58 26.90 -2.37
C ASN A 333 -6.61 27.37 -0.91
N ASP A 334 -7.12 26.53 0.01
CA ASP A 334 -7.16 26.85 1.45
C ASP A 334 -5.84 26.50 2.13
N LYS A 335 -4.96 27.50 2.18
CA LYS A 335 -3.61 27.34 2.77
C LYS A 335 -3.65 27.12 4.29
N GLU A 336 -4.66 27.66 4.98
CA GLU A 336 -4.79 27.51 6.44
C GLU A 336 -5.20 26.08 6.81
N ILE A 337 -6.16 25.50 6.10
CA ILE A 337 -6.51 24.09 6.28
C ILE A 337 -5.31 23.21 5.95
N TYR A 338 -4.62 23.46 4.84
CA TYR A 338 -3.44 22.69 4.48
C TYR A 338 -2.33 22.76 5.54
N LYS A 339 -2.11 23.94 6.15
CA LYS A 339 -1.16 24.11 7.25
C LYS A 339 -1.54 23.27 8.47
N LYS A 340 -2.80 23.30 8.89
CA LYS A 340 -3.30 22.45 9.99
C LYS A 340 -3.11 20.95 9.72
N ILE A 341 -3.40 20.51 8.50
CA ILE A 341 -3.17 19.12 8.08
C ILE A 341 -1.68 18.75 8.19
N ARG A 342 -0.78 19.63 7.75
CA ARG A 342 0.67 19.39 7.85
C ARG A 342 1.16 19.37 9.31
N GLU A 343 0.63 20.23 10.18
CA GLU A 343 0.95 20.21 11.61
C GLU A 343 0.48 18.92 12.28
N PHE A 344 -0.72 18.45 11.97
CA PHE A 344 -1.20 17.14 12.41
C PHE A 344 -0.29 16.02 11.91
N SER A 345 0.02 16.02 10.60
CA SER A 345 0.87 14.99 10.00
C SER A 345 2.26 14.92 10.66
N ASN A 346 2.87 16.09 10.97
CA ASN A 346 4.14 16.13 11.69
C ASN A 346 4.06 15.49 13.07
N LYS A 347 3.01 15.80 13.85
CA LYS A 347 2.79 15.20 15.17
C LYS A 347 2.57 13.70 15.11
N LEU A 348 1.77 13.25 14.12
CA LEU A 348 1.53 11.82 13.91
C LEU A 348 2.82 11.07 13.56
N ILE A 349 3.65 11.63 12.68
CA ILE A 349 4.95 11.09 12.33
C ILE A 349 5.87 11.00 13.56
N ASP A 350 5.97 12.09 14.35
CA ASP A 350 6.82 12.09 15.55
C ASP A 350 6.37 11.02 16.55
N LYS A 351 5.05 10.85 16.76
CA LYS A 351 4.49 9.78 17.58
C LYS A 351 4.76 8.39 17.00
N THR A 352 4.62 8.24 15.69
CA THR A 352 4.90 6.96 14.99
C THR A 352 6.36 6.51 15.21
N LEU A 353 7.32 7.43 15.05
CA LEU A 353 8.74 7.14 15.26
C LEU A 353 9.07 6.85 16.74
N GLU A 354 8.44 7.55 17.69
CA GLU A 354 8.51 7.23 19.12
C GLU A 354 8.09 5.77 19.39
N LEU A 355 7.04 5.32 18.70
CA LEU A 355 6.51 3.96 18.79
C LEU A 355 7.29 2.92 17.97
N LYS A 356 8.44 3.29 17.39
CA LYS A 356 9.28 2.43 16.53
C LYS A 356 8.57 1.99 15.24
N GLY A 357 7.69 2.82 14.73
CA GLY A 357 7.02 2.66 13.44
C GLY A 357 7.78 3.32 12.29
N THR A 358 7.14 3.38 11.12
CA THR A 358 7.68 4.00 9.90
C THR A 358 6.76 5.09 9.36
N ILE A 359 7.34 6.07 8.70
CA ILE A 359 6.66 7.23 8.11
C ILE A 359 5.78 6.88 6.90
N THR A 360 5.96 5.71 6.34
CA THR A 360 5.22 5.27 5.15
C THR A 360 5.10 3.76 5.13
N GLY A 361 3.86 3.27 5.19
CA GLY A 361 3.54 1.85 5.11
C GLY A 361 3.58 1.34 3.67
N GLU A 362 3.03 2.14 2.72
CA GLU A 362 2.83 1.69 1.34
C GLU A 362 2.99 2.77 0.25
N HIS A 363 2.86 4.07 0.55
CA HIS A 363 2.85 5.12 -0.48
C HIS A 363 4.24 5.46 -1.02
N GLY A 364 5.31 5.08 -0.32
CA GLY A 364 6.67 5.52 -0.61
C GLY A 364 6.96 6.93 -0.09
N VAL A 365 8.13 7.46 -0.42
CA VAL A 365 8.64 8.75 0.07
C VAL A 365 8.38 9.89 -0.93
N GLY A 366 8.66 9.66 -2.21
CA GLY A 366 8.47 10.62 -3.29
C GLY A 366 9.12 11.97 -3.02
N LEU A 367 8.35 13.04 -3.26
CA LEU A 367 8.70 14.42 -2.94
C LEU A 367 8.26 14.82 -1.53
N HIS A 368 7.14 14.28 -1.05
CA HIS A 368 6.42 14.84 0.07
C HIS A 368 6.95 14.40 1.44
N LYS A 369 7.58 13.22 1.51
CA LYS A 369 8.03 12.61 2.77
C LYS A 369 9.56 12.63 2.99
N LYS A 370 10.34 13.32 2.15
CA LYS A 370 11.82 13.38 2.28
C LYS A 370 12.30 13.84 3.66
N SER A 371 11.66 14.88 4.22
CA SER A 371 12.01 15.37 5.56
C SER A 371 11.69 14.36 6.66
N TYR A 372 10.68 13.53 6.46
CA TYR A 372 10.33 12.45 7.41
C TYR A 372 11.31 11.29 7.31
N LEU A 373 11.75 10.94 6.09
CA LEU A 373 12.80 9.92 5.90
C LEU A 373 14.10 10.29 6.62
N LEU A 374 14.47 11.59 6.58
CA LEU A 374 15.64 12.08 7.33
C LEU A 374 15.48 11.93 8.85
N LYS A 375 14.27 12.03 9.38
CA LYS A 375 13.99 11.78 10.81
C LYS A 375 14.06 10.29 11.15
N GLU A 376 13.53 9.42 10.29
CA GLU A 376 13.47 7.97 10.52
C GLU A 376 14.86 7.31 10.37
N HIS A 377 15.61 7.71 9.35
CA HIS A 377 16.86 7.05 8.95
C HIS A 377 18.05 8.00 8.79
N PRO A 378 18.37 8.87 9.78
CA PRO A 378 19.44 9.85 9.63
C PRO A 378 20.80 9.21 9.29
N ASP A 379 21.11 8.08 9.90
CA ASP A 379 22.39 7.37 9.72
C ASP A 379 22.45 6.55 8.42
N ASN A 380 21.31 6.22 7.81
CA ASN A 380 21.26 5.43 6.57
C ASN A 380 21.33 6.29 5.31
N ILE A 381 20.94 7.56 5.38
CA ILE A 381 20.94 8.49 4.24
C ILE A 381 22.31 8.59 3.56
N PRO A 382 23.45 8.69 4.27
CA PRO A 382 24.77 8.73 3.63
C PRO A 382 25.04 7.51 2.75
N LEU A 383 24.67 6.31 3.22
CA LEU A 383 24.83 5.08 2.45
C LEU A 383 23.88 5.03 1.23
N MET A 384 22.62 5.44 1.40
CA MET A 384 21.67 5.56 0.28
C MET A 384 22.18 6.51 -0.80
N LYS A 385 22.74 7.66 -0.42
CA LYS A 385 23.38 8.61 -1.35
C LYS A 385 24.61 8.00 -2.06
N THR A 386 25.41 7.21 -1.37
CA THR A 386 26.56 6.50 -1.97
C THR A 386 26.10 5.49 -3.01
N ILE A 387 25.08 4.68 -2.72
CA ILE A 387 24.48 3.73 -3.66
C ILE A 387 23.96 4.47 -4.90
N LYS A 388 23.19 5.53 -4.69
CA LYS A 388 22.65 6.35 -5.79
C LYS A 388 23.77 6.91 -6.68
N ARG A 389 24.81 7.51 -6.10
CA ARG A 389 25.95 8.06 -6.87
C ARG A 389 26.73 6.99 -7.62
N SER A 390 26.85 5.79 -7.05
CA SER A 390 27.55 4.68 -7.71
C SER A 390 26.80 4.14 -8.93
N ILE A 391 25.47 4.08 -8.86
CA ILE A 391 24.65 3.55 -9.96
C ILE A 391 24.34 4.65 -10.98
N ASP A 392 24.05 5.86 -10.52
CA ASP A 392 23.64 7.02 -11.33
C ASP A 392 24.50 8.25 -11.04
N PRO A 393 25.77 8.24 -11.46
CA PRO A 393 26.73 9.32 -11.16
C PRO A 393 26.34 10.69 -11.74
N ASN A 394 25.56 10.71 -12.82
CA ASN A 394 25.03 11.92 -13.44
C ASN A 394 23.69 12.37 -12.87
N ASN A 395 23.12 11.61 -11.91
CA ASN A 395 21.83 11.89 -11.26
C ASN A 395 20.69 12.14 -12.26
N ILE A 396 20.62 11.34 -13.32
CA ILE A 396 19.57 11.47 -14.33
C ILE A 396 18.26 10.77 -13.93
N MET A 397 18.33 9.71 -13.11
CA MET A 397 17.17 8.90 -12.78
C MET A 397 16.33 9.53 -11.69
N ASN A 398 15.13 9.98 -12.05
CA ASN A 398 14.09 10.54 -11.18
C ASN A 398 14.65 11.45 -10.07
N PRO A 399 15.42 12.50 -10.41
CA PRO A 399 16.14 13.29 -9.42
C PRO A 399 15.19 13.99 -8.43
N GLY A 400 15.67 14.20 -7.20
CA GLY A 400 14.95 14.88 -6.13
C GLY A 400 13.85 14.05 -5.46
N LYS A 401 13.75 12.73 -5.74
CA LYS A 401 12.87 11.80 -5.04
C LYS A 401 13.64 11.05 -3.95
N ILE A 402 12.90 10.61 -2.93
CA ILE A 402 13.40 9.90 -1.73
C ILE A 402 14.28 10.82 -0.86
N PHE A 403 15.36 11.37 -1.39
CA PHE A 403 16.26 12.31 -0.73
C PHE A 403 16.95 13.24 -1.75
N ASP A 404 17.54 14.34 -1.27
CA ASP A 404 18.36 15.21 -2.08
C ASP A 404 19.83 14.77 -2.00
N LEU A 405 20.54 14.78 -3.14
CA LEU A 405 21.94 14.36 -3.20
C LEU A 405 22.94 15.40 -2.64
N ASN A 406 22.54 16.65 -2.59
CA ASN A 406 23.33 17.76 -2.08
C ASN A 406 23.35 17.79 -0.56
#